data_c8110a3fa6db0e25248e01a6dee4f924
#
_entry.id   c8110a3fa6db0e25248e01a6dee4f924
#
_cell.length_a   1.000
_cell.length_b   1.000
_cell.length_c   1.000
_cell.angle_alpha   90.00
_cell.angle_beta   90.00
_cell.angle_gamma   90.00
#
_symmetry.space_group_name_H-M   'P 1'
#
loop_
_entity.id
_entity.type
_entity.pdbx_description
1 polymer ?
#
loop_
_entity_poly.entity_id
_entity_poly.type
_entity_poly.pdbx_seq_one_letter_code
_entity_poly.pdbx_strand_id
1 'polypeptide(L)'
;LNSAVFTGDVRHRRFAVKSHEFKYPLYMMWVDLSQPSMLNGIHPQLGTSGFKALKFKQSDYLKDGTEELNGEIVKRALDKINELGVNDEFANVYMLGQLRCLGIYFSPVNFFFYEKPDGQLSYMVAEVSNTPWNERHYYLVELEKKVNFKKVFSVSPFMNLDMDYHWATRINDDSVLIHIENKKDNNVLFDATLRLKRQSLTKQNVSAIFKQFPAMTWTIFRGIYVHAFKLFCKRVPFIGHSGSGS
;
A
#
# COMPACT_ATOMS: atom_id res chain seq x y z
N LEU A 1 5.20 18.47 -2.62
CA LEU A 1 5.51 17.35 -3.56
C LEU A 1 4.37 17.18 -4.57
N ASN A 2 4.64 17.29 -5.89
CA ASN A 2 3.59 17.13 -6.90
C ASN A 2 3.26 15.65 -7.15
N SER A 3 2.05 15.36 -7.65
CA SER A 3 1.67 14.02 -8.11
C SER A 3 2.69 13.45 -9.09
N ALA A 4 2.98 12.15 -9.00
CA ALA A 4 4.04 11.48 -9.76
C ALA A 4 3.71 10.01 -10.01
N VAL A 5 4.45 9.39 -10.91
CA VAL A 5 4.50 7.95 -11.09
C VAL A 5 5.72 7.40 -10.37
N PHE A 6 5.56 6.31 -9.68
CA PHE A 6 6.66 5.55 -9.09
C PHE A 6 6.73 4.17 -9.73
N THR A 7 7.89 3.76 -10.19
CA THR A 7 8.11 2.44 -10.79
C THR A 7 9.25 1.72 -10.09
N GLY A 8 9.16 0.44 -9.99
CA GLY A 8 10.17 -0.37 -9.33
C GLY A 8 9.76 -1.81 -9.13
N ASP A 9 10.10 -2.36 -7.99
CA ASP A 9 9.83 -3.75 -7.66
C ASP A 9 9.44 -3.94 -6.20
N VAL A 10 8.71 -5.00 -5.95
CA VAL A 10 8.51 -5.56 -4.61
C VAL A 10 9.10 -6.96 -4.56
N ARG A 11 9.83 -7.23 -3.48
CA ARG A 11 10.40 -8.54 -3.17
C ARG A 11 9.81 -9.03 -1.86
N HIS A 12 9.38 -10.29 -1.84
CA HIS A 12 8.95 -11.00 -0.64
C HIS A 12 9.86 -12.20 -0.42
N ARG A 13 10.30 -12.40 0.81
CA ARG A 13 11.05 -13.59 1.22
C ARG A 13 10.40 -14.20 2.43
N ARG A 14 10.23 -15.51 2.39
CA ARG A 14 9.79 -16.31 3.53
C ARG A 14 10.93 -17.25 3.92
N PHE A 15 11.29 -17.27 5.18
CA PHE A 15 12.37 -18.08 5.73
C PHE A 15 11.84 -19.26 6.54
N ALA A 16 10.66 -19.11 7.17
CA ALA A 16 10.05 -20.12 8.03
C ALA A 16 9.36 -21.25 7.23
N VAL A 17 9.36 -22.46 7.77
CA VAL A 17 8.73 -23.70 7.28
C VAL A 17 9.30 -24.17 5.95
N LYS A 18 9.19 -23.40 4.89
CA LYS A 18 9.85 -23.57 3.60
C LYS A 18 10.27 -22.22 3.06
N SER A 19 11.54 -22.10 2.68
CA SER A 19 12.04 -20.89 2.05
C SER A 19 11.33 -20.66 0.71
N HIS A 20 10.88 -19.44 0.50
CA HIS A 20 10.24 -19.02 -0.73
C HIS A 20 10.53 -17.55 -0.97
N GLU A 21 11.00 -17.22 -2.16
CA GLU A 21 11.24 -15.84 -2.58
C GLU A 21 10.51 -15.59 -3.89
N PHE A 22 9.94 -14.39 -4.01
CA PHE A 22 9.44 -13.89 -5.29
C PHE A 22 9.64 -12.37 -5.37
N LYS A 23 9.88 -11.93 -6.59
CA LYS A 23 10.06 -10.53 -6.92
C LYS A 23 9.26 -10.24 -8.19
N TYR A 24 8.57 -9.10 -8.22
CA TYR A 24 7.89 -8.66 -9.42
C TYR A 24 7.93 -7.14 -9.56
N PRO A 25 7.99 -6.64 -10.81
CA PRO A 25 7.95 -5.22 -11.08
C PRO A 25 6.55 -4.69 -10.82
N LEU A 26 6.45 -3.44 -10.34
CA LEU A 26 5.19 -2.74 -10.17
C LEU A 26 5.37 -1.24 -10.40
N TYR A 27 4.25 -0.56 -10.58
CA TYR A 27 4.17 0.90 -10.42
C TYR A 27 3.20 1.23 -9.29
N MET A 28 3.35 2.41 -8.72
CA MET A 28 2.39 3.03 -7.81
C MET A 28 2.23 4.49 -8.20
N MET A 29 1.08 5.06 -7.90
CA MET A 29 0.82 6.48 -8.14
C MET A 29 1.00 7.25 -6.83
N TRP A 30 1.82 8.30 -6.89
CA TRP A 30 1.89 9.32 -5.86
C TRP A 30 0.87 10.39 -6.21
N VAL A 31 -0.13 10.55 -5.35
CA VAL A 31 -1.26 11.47 -5.57
C VAL A 31 -1.29 12.48 -4.45
N ASP A 32 -1.25 13.75 -4.79
CA ASP A 32 -1.60 14.84 -3.88
C ASP A 32 -3.11 14.78 -3.63
N LEU A 33 -3.50 14.48 -2.38
CA LEU A 33 -4.90 14.28 -2.04
C LEU A 33 -5.68 15.61 -1.94
N SER A 34 -5.00 16.75 -1.84
CA SER A 34 -5.62 18.07 -1.88
C SER A 34 -6.06 18.44 -3.30
N GLN A 35 -5.37 17.91 -4.32
CA GLN A 35 -5.60 18.24 -5.72
C GLN A 35 -5.64 17.00 -6.63
N PRO A 36 -6.48 15.98 -6.36
CA PRO A 36 -6.52 14.75 -7.16
C PRO A 36 -6.96 15.01 -8.61
N SER A 37 -7.66 16.12 -8.87
CA SER A 37 -8.07 16.56 -10.21
C SER A 37 -6.89 16.86 -11.13
N MET A 38 -5.68 17.10 -10.61
CA MET A 38 -4.45 17.27 -11.38
C MET A 38 -4.06 16.01 -12.19
N LEU A 39 -4.64 14.86 -11.88
CA LEU A 39 -4.51 13.65 -12.71
C LEU A 39 -5.25 13.76 -14.04
N ASN A 40 -6.27 14.65 -14.13
CA ASN A 40 -7.02 14.88 -15.37
C ASN A 40 -6.17 15.68 -16.36
N GLY A 41 -6.34 15.37 -17.64
CA GLY A 41 -5.63 16.10 -18.73
C GLY A 41 -4.20 15.63 -19.02
N ILE A 42 -3.57 14.88 -18.11
CA ILE A 42 -2.22 14.33 -18.33
C ILE A 42 -2.23 13.25 -19.41
N HIS A 43 -3.18 12.33 -19.34
CA HIS A 43 -3.33 11.25 -20.32
C HIS A 43 -4.82 10.93 -20.50
N PRO A 44 -5.28 10.63 -21.74
CA PRO A 44 -6.70 10.32 -21.98
C PRO A 44 -7.27 9.20 -21.11
N GLN A 45 -6.43 8.23 -20.75
CA GLN A 45 -6.81 7.04 -19.97
C GLN A 45 -6.50 7.16 -18.47
N LEU A 46 -6.05 8.33 -17.96
CA LEU A 46 -5.83 8.60 -16.55
C LEU A 46 -6.78 9.71 -16.08
N GLY A 47 -7.36 9.57 -14.89
CA GLY A 47 -8.18 10.64 -14.30
C GLY A 47 -9.01 10.23 -13.11
N THR A 48 -9.90 11.13 -12.69
CA THR A 48 -10.76 10.99 -11.50
C THR A 48 -12.23 10.73 -11.84
N SER A 49 -12.65 11.04 -13.08
CA SER A 49 -14.05 10.93 -13.52
C SER A 49 -14.18 10.20 -14.85
N GLY A 50 -15.41 9.82 -15.23
CA GLY A 50 -15.71 9.11 -16.46
C GLY A 50 -15.08 7.71 -16.51
N PHE A 51 -15.08 7.11 -17.70
CA PHE A 51 -14.37 5.85 -17.96
C PHE A 51 -12.90 6.13 -18.24
N LYS A 52 -12.03 5.58 -17.41
CA LYS A 52 -10.57 5.68 -17.53
C LYS A 52 -9.95 4.32 -17.25
N ALA A 53 -8.91 3.97 -17.99
CA ALA A 53 -8.17 2.73 -17.73
C ALA A 53 -7.44 2.79 -16.38
N LEU A 54 -6.91 3.96 -16.00
CA LEU A 54 -6.41 4.23 -14.64
C LEU A 54 -7.28 5.33 -14.01
N LYS A 55 -7.97 4.99 -12.94
CA LYS A 55 -8.91 5.91 -12.28
C LYS A 55 -8.63 6.02 -10.79
N PHE A 56 -8.38 7.23 -10.32
CA PHE A 56 -8.42 7.55 -8.90
C PHE A 56 -9.88 7.71 -8.48
N LYS A 57 -10.34 6.86 -7.56
CA LYS A 57 -11.67 6.95 -6.96
C LYS A 57 -11.52 7.02 -5.44
N GLN A 58 -11.84 8.15 -4.85
CA GLN A 58 -11.64 8.40 -3.42
C GLN A 58 -12.25 7.32 -2.52
N SER A 59 -13.41 6.76 -2.92
CA SER A 59 -14.09 5.72 -2.17
C SER A 59 -13.38 4.35 -2.16
N ASP A 60 -12.23 4.22 -2.81
CA ASP A 60 -11.43 2.99 -2.77
C ASP A 60 -10.52 2.90 -1.55
N TYR A 61 -10.23 4.03 -0.91
CA TYR A 61 -9.22 4.20 0.14
C TYR A 61 -9.83 4.58 1.48
N LEU A 62 -9.14 4.27 2.58
CA LEU A 62 -9.49 4.65 3.95
C LEU A 62 -10.94 4.30 4.31
N LYS A 63 -11.32 3.05 4.08
CA LYS A 63 -12.66 2.53 4.39
C LYS A 63 -12.68 1.99 5.82
N ASP A 64 -13.56 2.50 6.65
CA ASP A 64 -13.69 2.11 8.06
C ASP A 64 -14.74 1.01 8.30
N GLY A 65 -15.07 0.22 7.26
CA GLY A 65 -16.06 -0.85 7.35
C GLY A 65 -17.53 -0.37 7.29
N THR A 66 -17.80 0.91 7.37
CA THR A 66 -19.11 1.51 7.12
C THR A 66 -19.28 1.80 5.64
N GLU A 67 -20.45 1.51 5.07
CA GLU A 67 -20.72 1.76 3.65
C GLU A 67 -20.73 3.25 3.30
N GLU A 68 -20.94 4.11 4.26
CA GLU A 68 -20.96 5.57 4.10
C GLU A 68 -19.55 6.15 4.25
N LEU A 69 -18.92 6.42 3.10
CA LEU A 69 -17.66 7.17 3.02
C LEU A 69 -17.97 8.67 3.16
N ASN A 70 -18.15 9.14 4.37
CA ASN A 70 -18.44 10.54 4.66
C ASN A 70 -17.19 11.41 4.47
N GLY A 71 -17.31 12.44 3.63
CA GLY A 71 -16.29 13.46 3.45
C GLY A 71 -15.24 13.18 2.37
N GLU A 72 -14.41 14.19 2.15
CA GLU A 72 -13.31 14.15 1.20
C GLU A 72 -12.16 13.25 1.71
N ILE A 73 -11.38 12.73 0.80
CA ILE A 73 -10.25 11.82 1.11
C ILE A 73 -9.23 12.45 2.07
N VAL A 74 -8.97 13.76 1.95
CA VAL A 74 -8.06 14.49 2.86
C VAL A 74 -8.59 14.45 4.28
N LYS A 75 -9.88 14.76 4.47
CA LYS A 75 -10.51 14.71 5.80
C LYS A 75 -10.41 13.30 6.41
N ARG A 76 -10.75 12.26 5.65
CA ARG A 76 -10.64 10.86 6.12
C ARG A 76 -9.20 10.47 6.46
N ALA A 77 -8.22 10.98 5.70
CA ALA A 77 -6.82 10.76 6.03
C ALA A 77 -6.40 11.43 7.34
N LEU A 78 -6.85 12.67 7.56
CA LEU A 78 -6.60 13.40 8.81
C LEU A 78 -7.32 12.76 10.00
N ASP A 79 -8.58 12.36 9.83
CA ASP A 79 -9.33 11.64 10.86
C ASP A 79 -8.61 10.33 11.22
N LYS A 80 -8.10 9.59 10.22
CA LYS A 80 -7.41 8.31 10.46
C LYS A 80 -6.11 8.49 11.24
N ILE A 81 -5.27 9.47 10.94
CA ILE A 81 -4.04 9.68 11.70
C ILE A 81 -4.34 10.16 13.13
N ASN A 82 -5.40 10.96 13.33
CA ASN A 82 -5.87 11.36 14.65
C ASN A 82 -6.35 10.14 15.48
N GLU A 83 -7.11 9.23 14.88
CA GLU A 83 -7.51 7.95 15.51
C GLU A 83 -6.31 7.10 15.93
N LEU A 84 -5.19 7.20 15.18
CA LEU A 84 -3.94 6.51 15.49
C LEU A 84 -3.08 7.26 16.53
N GLY A 85 -3.60 8.35 17.12
CA GLY A 85 -3.00 9.05 18.25
C GLY A 85 -2.09 10.23 17.90
N VAL A 86 -2.08 10.68 16.64
CA VAL A 86 -1.31 11.87 16.21
C VAL A 86 -2.26 13.03 15.95
N ASN A 87 -2.10 14.11 16.69
CA ASN A 87 -2.92 15.34 16.57
C ASN A 87 -2.11 16.54 16.08
N ASP A 88 -1.10 16.28 15.25
CA ASP A 88 -0.27 17.32 14.66
C ASP A 88 -1.03 18.05 13.53
N GLU A 89 -0.59 19.26 13.22
CA GLU A 89 -1.06 20.00 12.05
C GLU A 89 -0.29 19.55 10.80
N PHE A 90 -1.01 19.30 9.71
CA PHE A 90 -0.46 18.87 8.43
C PHE A 90 -0.84 19.85 7.31
N ALA A 91 0.15 20.25 6.52
CA ALA A 91 -0.06 21.10 5.36
C ALA A 91 -0.62 20.32 4.16
N ASN A 92 -0.15 19.07 3.97
CA ASN A 92 -0.57 18.21 2.86
C ASN A 92 -0.61 16.73 3.26
N VAL A 93 -1.42 15.97 2.54
CA VAL A 93 -1.42 14.51 2.60
C VAL A 93 -1.27 13.96 1.19
N TYR A 94 -0.33 13.03 1.03
CA TYR A 94 -0.08 12.34 -0.23
C TYR A 94 -0.39 10.86 -0.10
N MET A 95 -0.87 10.25 -1.16
CA MET A 95 -1.08 8.80 -1.23
C MET A 95 -0.11 8.19 -2.22
N LEU A 96 0.61 7.14 -1.82
CA LEU A 96 1.32 6.22 -2.71
C LEU A 96 0.56 4.91 -2.76
N GLY A 97 -0.11 4.62 -3.87
CA GLY A 97 -1.02 3.48 -3.96
C GLY A 97 -1.36 3.08 -5.38
N GLN A 98 -2.16 2.02 -5.50
CA GLN A 98 -2.71 1.56 -6.75
C GLN A 98 -3.99 2.32 -7.08
N LEU A 99 -4.15 2.69 -8.36
CA LEU A 99 -5.43 3.19 -8.88
C LEU A 99 -6.27 2.04 -9.41
N ARG A 100 -7.58 2.28 -9.59
CA ARG A 100 -8.42 1.36 -10.38
C ARG A 100 -7.81 1.15 -11.75
N CYS A 101 -7.70 -0.11 -12.15
CA CYS A 101 -7.29 -0.50 -13.49
C CYS A 101 -8.46 -1.17 -14.21
N LEU A 102 -8.90 -0.58 -15.33
CA LEU A 102 -10.05 -1.09 -16.12
C LEU A 102 -11.30 -1.35 -15.28
N GLY A 103 -11.59 -0.45 -14.34
CA GLY A 103 -12.75 -0.55 -13.44
C GLY A 103 -12.57 -1.43 -12.21
N ILE A 104 -11.52 -2.22 -12.13
CA ILE A 104 -11.22 -3.10 -10.98
C ILE A 104 -10.24 -2.40 -10.05
N TYR A 105 -10.56 -2.38 -8.76
CA TYR A 105 -9.65 -1.92 -7.72
C TYR A 105 -9.10 -3.09 -6.93
N PHE A 106 -7.78 -3.13 -6.84
CA PHE A 106 -7.07 -4.08 -6.00
C PHE A 106 -5.74 -3.48 -5.55
N SER A 107 -5.59 -3.29 -4.25
CA SER A 107 -4.33 -2.84 -3.65
C SER A 107 -4.10 -3.59 -2.34
N PRO A 108 -3.02 -4.37 -2.22
CA PRO A 108 -2.65 -5.01 -0.96
C PRO A 108 -2.23 -4.01 0.10
N VAL A 109 -1.67 -2.87 -0.33
CA VAL A 109 -1.21 -1.80 0.55
C VAL A 109 -1.27 -0.45 -0.15
N ASN A 110 -1.73 0.56 0.57
CA ASN A 110 -1.59 1.98 0.23
C ASN A 110 -0.86 2.69 1.37
N PHE A 111 -0.06 3.68 1.03
CA PHE A 111 0.67 4.48 1.99
C PHE A 111 0.19 5.92 1.91
N PHE A 112 -0.13 6.51 3.06
CA PHE A 112 -0.51 7.92 3.19
C PHE A 112 0.61 8.64 3.93
N PHE A 113 1.18 9.66 3.28
CA PHE A 113 2.28 10.45 3.81
C PHE A 113 1.78 11.81 4.25
N TYR A 114 2.16 12.21 5.43
CA TYR A 114 1.71 13.45 6.07
C TYR A 114 2.86 14.43 6.13
N GLU A 115 2.68 15.57 5.46
CA GLU A 115 3.65 16.68 5.37
C GLU A 115 3.28 17.74 6.38
N LYS A 116 4.24 18.11 7.23
CA LYS A 116 4.09 19.22 8.18
C LYS A 116 4.19 20.58 7.47
N PRO A 117 3.78 21.71 8.14
CA PRO A 117 3.88 23.05 7.57
C PRO A 117 5.29 23.49 7.15
N ASP A 118 6.32 22.87 7.70
CA ASP A 118 7.73 23.08 7.33
C ASP A 118 8.16 22.36 6.04
N GLY A 119 7.25 21.58 5.43
CA GLY A 119 7.50 20.81 4.21
C GLY A 119 8.09 19.41 4.45
N GLN A 120 8.27 19.00 5.71
CA GLN A 120 8.82 17.68 6.04
C GLN A 120 7.74 16.62 6.09
N LEU A 121 7.99 15.46 5.45
CA LEU A 121 7.19 14.25 5.63
C LEU A 121 7.54 13.62 6.97
N SER A 122 6.63 13.67 7.93
CA SER A 122 6.90 13.22 9.31
C SER A 122 6.26 11.89 9.66
N TYR A 123 5.13 11.56 9.03
CA TYR A 123 4.40 10.32 9.29
C TYR A 123 3.99 9.64 8.01
N MET A 124 3.83 8.32 8.10
CA MET A 124 3.23 7.48 7.09
C MET A 124 2.18 6.58 7.74
N VAL A 125 0.98 6.56 7.22
CA VAL A 125 -0.03 5.55 7.55
C VAL A 125 -0.08 4.52 6.43
N ALA A 126 0.17 3.26 6.76
CA ALA A 126 0.04 2.15 5.82
C ALA A 126 -1.34 1.50 5.99
N GLU A 127 -2.19 1.60 4.97
CA GLU A 127 -3.46 0.88 4.85
C GLU A 127 -3.18 -0.48 4.21
N VAL A 128 -3.22 -1.54 5.00
CA VAL A 128 -2.96 -2.92 4.54
C VAL A 128 -4.27 -3.66 4.42
N SER A 129 -4.53 -4.22 3.24
CA SER A 129 -5.74 -4.99 2.95
C SER A 129 -5.46 -6.49 3.02
N ASN A 130 -6.25 -7.20 3.83
CA ASN A 130 -6.18 -8.65 3.94
C ASN A 130 -7.09 -9.30 2.87
N THR A 131 -6.50 -10.06 1.97
CA THR A 131 -7.23 -10.79 0.93
C THR A 131 -7.26 -12.28 1.29
N PRO A 132 -8.41 -12.97 1.24
CA PRO A 132 -9.69 -12.57 0.61
C PRO A 132 -10.72 -11.90 1.54
N TRP A 133 -10.46 -11.74 2.84
CA TRP A 133 -11.46 -11.29 3.83
C TRP A 133 -11.81 -9.81 3.75
N ASN A 134 -11.06 -9.03 2.92
CA ASN A 134 -11.27 -7.59 2.72
C ASN A 134 -11.19 -6.74 4.01
N GLU A 135 -10.54 -7.27 5.04
CA GLU A 135 -10.24 -6.53 6.25
C GLU A 135 -9.11 -5.54 6.00
N ARG A 136 -9.17 -4.39 6.66
CA ARG A 136 -8.15 -3.36 6.55
C ARG A 136 -7.56 -3.06 7.92
N HIS A 137 -6.26 -2.89 7.93
CA HIS A 137 -5.53 -2.46 9.10
C HIS A 137 -4.61 -1.30 8.77
N TYR A 138 -4.47 -0.44 9.74
CA TYR A 138 -3.73 0.80 9.61
C TYR A 138 -2.53 0.79 10.54
N TYR A 139 -1.36 1.03 10.00
CA TYR A 139 -0.11 1.13 10.76
C TYR A 139 0.44 2.53 10.64
N LEU A 140 0.65 3.18 11.79
CA LEU A 140 1.31 4.46 11.88
C LEU A 140 2.82 4.27 11.93
N VAL A 141 3.55 4.95 11.06
CA VAL A 141 5.02 4.92 11.01
C VAL A 141 5.55 6.35 11.12
N GLU A 142 6.34 6.64 12.15
CA GLU A 142 7.13 7.87 12.20
C GLU A 142 8.34 7.72 11.26
N LEU A 143 8.48 8.62 10.29
CA LEU A 143 9.45 8.46 9.19
C LEU A 143 10.90 8.63 9.63
N GLU A 144 11.16 9.37 10.72
CA GLU A 144 12.50 9.61 11.25
C GLU A 144 12.99 8.52 12.20
N LYS A 145 12.11 7.66 12.68
CA LYS A 145 12.43 6.64 13.68
C LYS A 145 12.29 5.23 13.08
N LYS A 146 13.17 4.33 13.54
CA LYS A 146 12.93 2.89 13.35
C LYS A 146 11.77 2.47 14.24
N VAL A 147 10.67 2.03 13.65
CA VAL A 147 9.44 1.71 14.39
C VAL A 147 9.22 0.21 14.40
N ASN A 148 8.93 -0.32 15.58
CA ASN A 148 8.61 -1.73 15.81
C ASN A 148 7.14 -1.85 16.22
N PHE A 149 6.37 -2.67 15.54
CA PHE A 149 4.97 -2.92 15.86
C PHE A 149 4.73 -4.37 16.21
N LYS A 150 3.92 -4.62 17.24
CA LYS A 150 3.31 -5.95 17.43
C LYS A 150 2.29 -6.21 16.33
N LYS A 151 2.28 -7.42 15.80
CA LYS A 151 1.32 -7.83 14.79
C LYS A 151 -0.07 -7.92 15.40
N VAL A 152 -1.02 -7.13 14.88
CA VAL A 152 -2.40 -7.10 15.37
C VAL A 152 -3.29 -8.08 14.60
N PHE A 153 -2.94 -8.43 13.35
CA PHE A 153 -3.74 -9.35 12.53
C PHE A 153 -2.89 -10.09 11.47
N SER A 154 -3.45 -11.16 10.90
CA SER A 154 -2.79 -11.94 9.87
C SER A 154 -3.08 -11.37 8.47
N VAL A 155 -2.04 -10.91 7.77
CA VAL A 155 -2.13 -10.51 6.34
C VAL A 155 -2.05 -11.70 5.39
N SER A 156 -1.82 -12.91 5.93
CA SER A 156 -1.80 -14.15 5.17
C SER A 156 -2.31 -15.29 6.04
N PRO A 157 -3.17 -16.19 5.50
CA PRO A 157 -3.68 -17.34 6.22
C PRO A 157 -2.59 -18.37 6.60
N PHE A 158 -1.35 -18.12 6.16
CA PHE A 158 -0.20 -19.01 6.43
C PHE A 158 0.76 -18.46 7.48
N MET A 159 0.40 -17.41 8.22
CA MET A 159 1.27 -16.76 9.19
C MET A 159 0.56 -16.48 10.53
N ASN A 160 1.22 -16.78 11.65
CA ASN A 160 0.72 -16.57 13.01
C ASN A 160 0.61 -15.08 13.38
N LEU A 161 -0.27 -14.78 14.37
CA LEU A 161 -0.46 -13.45 14.93
C LEU A 161 0.64 -13.02 15.92
N ASP A 162 1.30 -14.00 16.56
CA ASP A 162 2.34 -13.77 17.57
C ASP A 162 3.71 -13.48 16.91
N MET A 163 3.83 -12.29 16.34
CA MET A 163 5.03 -11.80 15.65
C MET A 163 5.14 -10.28 15.77
N ASP A 164 6.37 -9.77 15.72
CA ASP A 164 6.67 -8.35 15.67
C ASP A 164 6.94 -7.89 14.24
N TYR A 165 6.37 -6.75 13.86
CA TYR A 165 6.68 -6.04 12.62
C TYR A 165 7.74 -4.98 12.85
N HIS A 166 8.81 -5.06 12.08
CA HIS A 166 9.86 -4.05 12.05
C HIS A 166 9.82 -3.33 10.72
N TRP A 167 9.65 -2.02 10.76
CA TRP A 167 9.60 -1.18 9.58
C TRP A 167 10.87 -0.36 9.46
N ALA A 168 11.44 -0.32 8.26
CA ALA A 168 12.52 0.59 7.90
C ALA A 168 12.13 1.31 6.61
N THR A 169 12.11 2.63 6.66
CA THR A 169 11.72 3.48 5.53
C THR A 169 12.85 4.42 5.14
N ARG A 170 13.00 4.66 3.85
CA ARG A 170 13.81 5.75 3.31
C ARG A 170 13.04 6.39 2.18
N ILE A 171 12.65 7.63 2.39
CA ILE A 171 11.84 8.41 1.46
C ILE A 171 12.59 9.68 1.16
N ASN A 172 12.77 9.96 -0.12
CA ASN A 172 13.32 11.21 -0.63
C ASN A 172 12.58 11.60 -1.91
N ASP A 173 12.95 12.75 -2.49
CA ASP A 173 12.28 13.31 -3.67
C ASP A 173 12.25 12.36 -4.86
N ASP A 174 13.23 11.48 -5.00
CA ASP A 174 13.43 10.62 -6.16
C ASP A 174 13.08 9.15 -5.93
N SER A 175 12.93 8.73 -4.68
CA SER A 175 12.76 7.30 -4.37
C SER A 175 12.02 7.03 -3.06
N VAL A 176 11.37 5.87 -3.04
CA VAL A 176 10.76 5.28 -1.84
C VAL A 176 11.31 3.89 -1.65
N LEU A 177 11.86 3.63 -0.46
CA LEU A 177 12.23 2.32 0.04
C LEU A 177 11.45 2.05 1.30
N ILE A 178 10.67 0.98 1.30
CA ILE A 178 9.96 0.48 2.48
C ILE A 178 10.34 -0.98 2.66
N HIS A 179 10.88 -1.30 3.82
CA HIS A 179 11.25 -2.65 4.20
C HIS A 179 10.52 -3.05 5.47
N ILE A 180 9.90 -4.21 5.45
CA ILE A 180 9.09 -4.75 6.54
C ILE A 180 9.64 -6.13 6.86
N GLU A 181 9.97 -6.39 8.13
CA GLU A 181 10.34 -7.71 8.61
C GLU A 181 9.33 -8.20 9.62
N ASN A 182 8.95 -9.46 9.53
CA ASN A 182 8.22 -10.17 10.57
C ASN A 182 9.19 -11.05 11.35
N LYS A 183 9.27 -10.81 12.66
CA LYS A 183 10.14 -11.56 13.56
C LYS A 183 9.31 -12.31 14.62
N LYS A 184 9.81 -13.48 14.97
CA LYS A 184 9.40 -14.22 16.15
C LYS A 184 10.67 -14.69 16.87
N ASP A 185 10.77 -14.45 18.17
CA ASP A 185 11.93 -14.82 18.98
C ASP A 185 13.27 -14.38 18.34
N ASN A 186 13.32 -13.13 17.85
CA ASN A 186 14.42 -12.50 17.12
C ASN A 186 14.76 -13.13 15.74
N ASN A 187 14.06 -14.18 15.31
CA ASN A 187 14.26 -14.77 14.00
C ASN A 187 13.36 -14.14 12.95
N VAL A 188 13.93 -13.71 11.82
CA VAL A 188 13.16 -13.21 10.67
C VAL A 188 12.45 -14.39 10.02
N LEU A 189 11.12 -14.38 10.01
CA LEU A 189 10.29 -15.40 9.38
C LEU A 189 9.85 -15.02 7.97
N PHE A 190 9.70 -13.71 7.75
CA PHE A 190 9.28 -13.13 6.48
C PHE A 190 9.82 -11.71 6.36
N ASP A 191 10.17 -11.29 5.16
CA ASP A 191 10.37 -9.88 4.82
C ASP A 191 9.70 -9.50 3.50
N ALA A 192 9.38 -8.20 3.40
CA ALA A 192 8.92 -7.55 2.18
C ALA A 192 9.74 -6.27 1.96
N THR A 193 10.21 -6.08 0.74
CA THR A 193 10.94 -4.87 0.37
C THR A 193 10.33 -4.26 -0.88
N LEU A 194 9.82 -3.04 -0.74
CA LEU A 194 9.35 -2.20 -1.84
C LEU A 194 10.43 -1.18 -2.20
N ARG A 195 10.84 -1.14 -3.46
CA ARG A 195 11.82 -0.18 -3.99
C ARG A 195 11.23 0.51 -5.19
N LEU A 196 11.05 1.81 -5.10
CA LEU A 196 10.42 2.60 -6.15
C LEU A 196 11.27 3.82 -6.48
N LYS A 197 11.30 4.18 -7.76
CA LYS A 197 11.89 5.42 -8.29
C LYS A 197 10.82 6.33 -8.85
N ARG A 198 10.93 7.60 -8.54
CA ARG A 198 10.01 8.63 -9.00
C ARG A 198 10.22 8.93 -10.48
N GLN A 199 9.13 9.16 -11.18
CA GLN A 199 9.06 9.67 -12.53
C GLN A 199 8.03 10.78 -12.58
N SER A 200 8.30 11.83 -13.33
CA SER A 200 7.35 12.93 -13.52
C SER A 200 6.04 12.41 -14.11
N LEU A 201 4.92 12.98 -13.68
CA LEU A 201 3.59 12.64 -14.18
C LEU A 201 3.41 13.31 -15.57
N THR A 202 3.84 12.62 -16.61
CA THR A 202 3.73 13.06 -18.01
C THR A 202 2.93 12.05 -18.84
N LYS A 203 2.39 12.51 -19.96
CA LYS A 203 1.69 11.64 -20.91
C LYS A 203 2.57 10.46 -21.35
N GLN A 204 3.87 10.71 -21.55
CA GLN A 204 4.83 9.69 -21.97
C GLN A 204 5.04 8.62 -20.90
N ASN A 205 5.24 9.03 -19.64
CA ASN A 205 5.45 8.11 -18.53
C ASN A 205 4.18 7.30 -18.22
N VAL A 206 3.00 7.92 -18.29
CA VAL A 206 1.72 7.19 -18.15
C VAL A 206 1.54 6.20 -19.31
N SER A 207 1.88 6.58 -20.57
CA SER A 207 1.86 5.63 -21.69
C SER A 207 2.82 4.46 -21.51
N ALA A 208 3.99 4.71 -20.89
CA ALA A 208 4.94 3.65 -20.56
C ALA A 208 4.38 2.66 -19.54
N ILE A 209 3.61 3.13 -18.54
CA ILE A 209 2.90 2.24 -17.60
C ILE A 209 1.99 1.26 -18.35
N PHE A 210 1.15 1.74 -19.28
CA PHE A 210 0.23 0.88 -20.02
C PHE A 210 0.97 -0.17 -20.86
N LYS A 211 2.19 0.15 -21.35
CA LYS A 211 3.02 -0.79 -22.12
C LYS A 211 3.74 -1.82 -21.21
N GLN A 212 4.27 -1.36 -20.09
CA GLN A 212 5.07 -2.20 -19.18
C GLN A 212 4.22 -3.04 -18.24
N PHE A 213 3.05 -2.52 -17.85
CA PHE A 213 2.18 -3.13 -16.84
C PHE A 213 0.75 -3.31 -17.36
N PRO A 214 0.54 -4.01 -18.47
CA PRO A 214 -0.80 -4.23 -19.00
C PRO A 214 -1.62 -5.02 -17.97
N ALA A 215 -2.77 -4.47 -17.60
CA ALA A 215 -3.68 -5.10 -16.63
C ALA A 215 -3.00 -5.50 -15.30
N MET A 216 -2.18 -4.61 -14.73
CA MET A 216 -1.41 -4.88 -13.51
C MET A 216 -2.28 -5.39 -12.35
N THR A 217 -3.49 -4.86 -12.17
CA THR A 217 -4.44 -5.36 -11.17
C THR A 217 -4.69 -6.87 -11.32
N TRP A 218 -4.86 -7.37 -12.54
CA TRP A 218 -5.01 -8.80 -12.82
C TRP A 218 -3.73 -9.59 -12.53
N THR A 219 -2.57 -9.02 -12.83
CA THR A 219 -1.28 -9.65 -12.58
C THR A 219 -1.03 -9.82 -11.09
N ILE A 220 -1.29 -8.78 -10.29
CA ILE A 220 -1.16 -8.82 -8.83
C ILE A 220 -2.17 -9.82 -8.24
N PHE A 221 -3.43 -9.72 -8.64
CA PHE A 221 -4.49 -10.62 -8.20
C PHE A 221 -4.14 -12.08 -8.48
N ARG A 222 -3.81 -12.40 -9.72
CA ARG A 222 -3.37 -13.74 -10.11
C ARG A 222 -2.14 -14.19 -9.32
N GLY A 223 -1.16 -13.29 -9.11
CA GLY A 223 0.05 -13.57 -8.32
C GLY A 223 -0.28 -14.02 -6.91
N ILE A 224 -1.14 -13.31 -6.21
CA ILE A 224 -1.56 -13.65 -4.84
C ILE A 224 -2.19 -15.05 -4.78
N TYR A 225 -3.16 -15.35 -5.66
CA TYR A 225 -3.81 -16.66 -5.67
C TYR A 225 -2.86 -17.80 -6.09
N VAL A 226 -1.99 -17.57 -7.07
CA VAL A 226 -0.97 -18.56 -7.47
C VAL A 226 0.01 -18.82 -6.34
N HIS A 227 0.44 -17.77 -5.62
CA HIS A 227 1.35 -17.96 -4.48
C HIS A 227 0.66 -18.62 -3.29
N ALA A 228 -0.60 -18.26 -2.98
CA ALA A 228 -1.39 -18.96 -1.97
C ALA A 228 -1.57 -20.45 -2.32
N PHE A 229 -1.89 -20.76 -3.58
CA PHE A 229 -1.99 -22.12 -4.07
C PHE A 229 -0.66 -22.89 -3.98
N LYS A 230 0.46 -22.26 -4.37
CA LYS A 230 1.79 -22.86 -4.23
C LYS A 230 2.16 -23.16 -2.77
N LEU A 231 1.79 -22.27 -1.83
CA LEU A 231 2.00 -22.51 -0.40
C LEU A 231 1.12 -23.66 0.10
N PHE A 232 -0.12 -23.72 -0.34
CA PHE A 232 -1.01 -24.85 -0.07
C PHE A 232 -0.45 -26.15 -0.59
N CYS A 233 -0.01 -26.23 -1.86
CA CYS A 233 0.63 -27.40 -2.43
C CYS A 233 1.93 -27.81 -1.71
N LYS A 234 2.66 -26.83 -1.14
CA LYS A 234 3.85 -27.07 -0.31
C LYS A 234 3.50 -27.54 1.11
N ARG A 235 2.23 -27.79 1.41
CA ARG A 235 1.72 -28.19 2.73
C ARG A 235 2.14 -27.25 3.86
N VAL A 236 2.19 -25.96 3.58
CA VAL A 236 2.36 -24.93 4.62
C VAL A 236 1.07 -24.90 5.44
N PRO A 237 1.10 -24.99 6.78
CA PRO A 237 -0.10 -25.02 7.59
C PRO A 237 -0.94 -23.76 7.36
N PHE A 238 -2.22 -23.98 7.09
CA PHE A 238 -3.22 -22.91 6.98
C PHE A 238 -3.67 -22.56 8.40
N ILE A 239 -3.45 -21.31 8.79
CA ILE A 239 -3.91 -20.77 10.07
C ILE A 239 -5.21 -20.06 9.78
N GLY A 240 -6.32 -20.64 10.25
CA GLY A 240 -7.65 -20.07 10.07
C GLY A 240 -7.75 -18.67 10.67
N HIS A 241 -8.70 -17.89 10.17
CA HIS A 241 -9.04 -16.57 10.71
C HIS A 241 -9.53 -16.75 12.17
N SER A 242 -8.82 -16.18 13.14
CA SER A 242 -9.35 -16.04 14.49
C SER A 242 -10.35 -14.89 14.43
N GLY A 243 -11.63 -15.23 14.20
CA GLY A 243 -12.70 -14.27 14.30
C GLY A 243 -12.62 -13.57 15.63
N SER A 244 -12.71 -12.25 15.64
CA SER A 244 -12.93 -11.45 16.82
C SER A 244 -14.25 -11.93 17.43
N GLY A 245 -14.17 -12.80 18.42
CA GLY A 245 -15.31 -13.14 19.26
C GLY A 245 -15.74 -11.89 20.00
N SER A 246 -16.99 -11.53 19.78
CA SER A 246 -17.90 -10.67 20.57
C SER A 246 -17.27 -9.67 21.52
#